data_74c86cba066f2b03404801a70b2cc2d6
#
_entry.id   74c86cba066f2b03404801a70b2cc2d6
#
_cell.length_a   1.000
_cell.length_b   1.000
_cell.length_c   1.000
_cell.angle_alpha   90.00
_cell.angle_beta   90.00
_cell.angle_gamma   90.00
#
_symmetry.space_group_name_H-M   'P 1'
#
loop_
_entity.id
_entity.type
_entity.pdbx_description
1 polymer ?
#
loop_
_entity_poly.entity_id
_entity_poly.type
_entity_poly.pdbx_seq_one_letter_code
_entity_poly.pdbx_strand_id
1 'polypeptide(L)'
;MLNRRSFIRQTALALGALALHHDARAAFFSPSTTLPSPEGDSEDDFWRQIRAAFAASPTLINLNNGGVCPAPRAALDALDYYNRMCNEAPSYYMWRILDQDREPLRQGLADLAGADPEEIALNRNATEALNTLIFGLNLKAGDEVVLSHFDYPNMMNAWKQREKRDGIRLNWVDLRLPSEDEDYLVNAYVSRFTPRTRVVHLTHVINWCGQILPVRRIADAAHARGIEVIVDGAHSFALLDYRIPDLGCDYFGTSLHKWLCAPFGNGMLWIRRNKIANVWALLSNDKPDGDNIRKFESLGTRSFPVEMATGYSLDLHNLIGTARKQQRLHYLKNYWMERVRDVPGIRFYTSTDPRWGCAIGVFGIEGLSGNDISEALFRDHKIHTVAIVWQNLDGVRVTPNVYTMESDLDRLVQGIRRIAQQREKR
;
A
#
# COMPACT_ATOMS: atom_id res chain seq x y z
N MET A 1 -25.35 41.55 29.02
CA MET A 1 -24.85 40.63 30.07
C MET A 1 -25.49 39.28 29.88
N LEU A 2 -24.74 38.31 29.44
CA LEU A 2 -25.22 36.93 29.25
C LEU A 2 -25.47 36.31 30.64
N ASN A 3 -26.68 35.85 30.86
CA ASN A 3 -27.13 35.26 32.15
C ASN A 3 -26.42 33.90 32.34
N ARG A 4 -25.96 33.61 33.58
CA ARG A 4 -25.25 32.36 33.97
C ARG A 4 -25.96 31.08 33.49
N ARG A 5 -27.29 31.11 33.38
CA ARG A 5 -28.08 29.98 32.86
C ARG A 5 -27.97 29.76 31.36
N SER A 6 -27.77 30.84 30.55
CA SER A 6 -27.56 30.71 29.11
C SER A 6 -26.16 30.22 28.79
N PHE A 7 -25.15 30.61 29.60
CA PHE A 7 -23.78 30.12 29.49
C PHE A 7 -23.69 28.60 29.79
N ILE A 8 -24.33 28.14 30.88
CA ILE A 8 -24.37 26.71 31.24
C ILE A 8 -25.14 25.88 30.20
N ARG A 9 -26.21 26.42 29.59
CA ARG A 9 -26.91 25.75 28.49
C ARG A 9 -26.07 25.66 27.21
N GLN A 10 -25.32 26.71 26.88
CA GLN A 10 -24.43 26.71 25.71
C GLN A 10 -23.21 25.81 25.92
N THR A 11 -22.67 25.73 27.14
CA THR A 11 -21.59 24.82 27.49
C THR A 11 -22.04 23.36 27.53
N ALA A 12 -23.26 23.10 28.02
CA ALA A 12 -23.86 21.75 28.02
C ALA A 12 -24.18 21.28 26.57
N LEU A 13 -24.63 22.20 25.69
CA LEU A 13 -24.82 21.91 24.27
C LEU A 13 -23.49 21.68 23.52
N ALA A 14 -22.43 22.41 23.87
CA ALA A 14 -21.10 22.21 23.32
C ALA A 14 -20.45 20.90 23.82
N LEU A 15 -20.64 20.55 25.10
CA LEU A 15 -20.17 19.26 25.63
C LEU A 15 -21.02 18.08 25.14
N GLY A 16 -22.32 18.29 24.90
CA GLY A 16 -23.18 17.31 24.24
C GLY A 16 -22.81 17.09 22.77
N ALA A 17 -22.38 18.14 22.05
CA ALA A 17 -21.88 18.03 20.68
C ALA A 17 -20.54 17.31 20.62
N LEU A 18 -19.64 17.50 21.61
CA LEU A 18 -18.37 16.77 21.73
C LEU A 18 -18.59 15.28 22.08
N ALA A 19 -19.55 14.97 22.95
CA ALA A 19 -19.93 13.58 23.24
C ALA A 19 -20.59 12.91 22.02
N LEU A 20 -21.43 13.66 21.27
CA LEU A 20 -22.03 13.18 20.03
C LEU A 20 -20.98 12.94 18.90
N HIS A 21 -19.82 13.62 18.92
CA HIS A 21 -18.73 13.32 17.98
C HIS A 21 -18.01 12.01 18.29
N HIS A 22 -17.92 11.58 19.56
CA HIS A 22 -17.39 10.25 19.91
C HIS A 22 -18.40 9.13 19.64
N ASP A 23 -19.70 9.37 19.90
CA ASP A 23 -20.77 8.42 19.58
C ASP A 23 -21.16 8.42 18.09
N ALA A 24 -20.94 9.52 17.37
CA ALA A 24 -21.16 9.59 15.92
C ALA A 24 -20.24 8.63 15.13
N ARG A 25 -19.04 8.31 15.63
CA ARG A 25 -18.23 7.21 15.07
C ARG A 25 -18.95 5.85 15.17
N ALA A 26 -19.69 5.61 16.26
CA ALA A 26 -20.48 4.40 16.43
C ALA A 26 -21.83 4.43 15.67
N ALA A 27 -22.36 5.62 15.37
CA ALA A 27 -23.68 5.79 14.74
C ALA A 27 -23.66 5.85 13.21
N PHE A 28 -22.47 6.03 12.59
CA PHE A 28 -22.33 6.04 11.13
C PHE A 28 -22.19 4.64 10.50
N PHE A 29 -21.99 3.60 11.30
CA PHE A 29 -22.35 2.27 10.85
C PHE A 29 -23.86 2.19 10.80
N SER A 30 -24.44 2.44 9.62
CA SER A 30 -25.86 2.18 9.39
C SER A 30 -26.20 0.79 9.94
N PRO A 31 -27.27 0.60 10.73
CA PRO A 31 -27.62 -0.72 11.30
C PRO A 31 -27.86 -1.81 10.25
N SER A 32 -27.85 -1.46 8.97
CA SER A 32 -27.97 -2.41 7.85
C SER A 32 -26.64 -3.04 7.41
N THR A 33 -25.50 -2.57 7.89
CA THR A 33 -24.20 -3.23 7.75
C THR A 33 -23.72 -3.67 9.13
N THR A 34 -24.30 -4.73 9.66
CA THR A 34 -23.69 -5.47 10.77
C THR A 34 -22.31 -5.91 10.29
N LEU A 35 -21.26 -5.37 10.90
CA LEU A 35 -19.92 -5.88 10.70
C LEU A 35 -19.89 -7.36 11.10
N PRO A 36 -19.18 -8.22 10.35
CA PRO A 36 -19.10 -9.64 10.66
C PRO A 36 -18.66 -9.83 12.11
N SER A 37 -19.38 -10.67 12.87
CA SER A 37 -18.89 -11.10 14.16
C SER A 37 -17.69 -12.03 13.95
N PRO A 38 -16.55 -11.80 14.60
CA PRO A 38 -15.44 -12.75 14.55
C PRO A 38 -15.77 -14.08 15.18
N GLU A 39 -16.83 -14.15 15.99
CA GLU A 39 -17.24 -15.30 16.79
C GLU A 39 -18.57 -15.86 16.26
N GLY A 40 -18.53 -17.03 15.65
CA GLY A 40 -19.71 -17.84 15.35
C GLY A 40 -20.07 -18.10 13.89
N ASP A 41 -19.53 -17.34 12.94
CA ASP A 41 -19.76 -17.58 11.50
C ASP A 41 -18.73 -18.55 10.93
N SER A 42 -19.13 -19.33 9.89
CA SER A 42 -18.14 -20.08 9.10
C SER A 42 -17.18 -19.12 8.41
N GLU A 43 -15.95 -19.57 8.09
CA GLU A 43 -14.99 -18.74 7.30
C GLU A 43 -15.62 -18.25 5.99
N ASP A 44 -16.43 -19.06 5.34
CA ASP A 44 -17.10 -18.67 4.10
C ASP A 44 -18.14 -17.57 4.31
N ASP A 45 -18.89 -17.60 5.42
CA ASP A 45 -19.86 -16.56 5.75
C ASP A 45 -19.17 -15.25 6.07
N PHE A 46 -18.08 -15.32 6.83
CA PHE A 46 -17.25 -14.14 7.11
C PHE A 46 -16.76 -13.47 5.83
N TRP A 47 -16.17 -14.22 4.90
CA TRP A 47 -15.68 -13.63 3.65
C TRP A 47 -16.79 -13.15 2.71
N ARG A 48 -17.99 -13.76 2.75
CA ARG A 48 -19.18 -13.22 2.07
C ARG A 48 -19.61 -11.87 2.63
N GLN A 49 -19.56 -11.70 3.96
CA GLN A 49 -19.87 -10.42 4.61
C GLN A 49 -18.80 -9.37 4.27
N ILE A 50 -17.50 -9.74 4.27
CA ILE A 50 -16.43 -8.85 3.80
C ILE A 50 -16.67 -8.43 2.34
N ARG A 51 -17.04 -9.35 1.44
CA ARG A 51 -17.39 -9.00 0.06
C ARG A 51 -18.53 -7.98 0.00
N ALA A 52 -19.57 -8.14 0.81
CA ALA A 52 -20.72 -7.23 0.86
C ALA A 52 -20.33 -5.82 1.34
N ALA A 53 -19.24 -5.67 2.08
CA ALA A 53 -18.71 -4.38 2.49
C ALA A 53 -18.10 -3.57 1.33
N PHE A 54 -17.91 -4.18 0.15
CA PHE A 54 -17.38 -3.50 -1.04
C PHE A 54 -18.44 -3.35 -2.14
N ALA A 55 -18.31 -2.29 -2.96
CA ALA A 55 -19.11 -2.08 -4.16
C ALA A 55 -18.48 -2.78 -5.38
N ALA A 56 -18.28 -4.11 -5.27
CA ALA A 56 -17.72 -4.88 -6.38
C ALA A 56 -18.63 -4.84 -7.61
N SER A 57 -18.03 -4.67 -8.79
CA SER A 57 -18.79 -4.66 -10.06
C SER A 57 -19.48 -6.02 -10.29
N PRO A 58 -20.77 -6.05 -10.65
CA PRO A 58 -21.44 -7.30 -10.98
C PRO A 58 -21.05 -7.86 -12.36
N THR A 59 -20.46 -7.04 -13.23
CA THR A 59 -20.16 -7.38 -14.63
C THR A 59 -18.68 -7.53 -14.93
N LEU A 60 -17.81 -7.06 -14.03
CA LEU A 60 -16.36 -7.07 -14.20
C LEU A 60 -15.70 -7.71 -12.97
N ILE A 61 -14.89 -8.73 -13.18
CA ILE A 61 -14.03 -9.29 -12.15
C ILE A 61 -12.73 -8.50 -12.12
N ASN A 62 -12.53 -7.72 -11.04
CA ASN A 62 -11.30 -6.97 -10.85
C ASN A 62 -10.24 -7.85 -10.16
N LEU A 63 -9.21 -8.22 -10.89
CA LEU A 63 -8.03 -8.92 -10.41
C LEU A 63 -6.74 -8.08 -10.62
N ASN A 64 -6.88 -6.75 -10.65
CA ASN A 64 -5.76 -5.81 -10.67
C ASN A 64 -5.73 -4.92 -9.43
N ASN A 65 -6.02 -5.48 -8.26
CA ASN A 65 -6.00 -4.75 -6.99
C ASN A 65 -4.57 -4.31 -6.56
N GLY A 66 -3.52 -4.91 -7.13
CA GLY A 66 -2.15 -4.44 -6.95
C GLY A 66 -1.87 -3.08 -7.59
N GLY A 67 -2.67 -2.63 -8.55
CA GLY A 67 -2.62 -1.26 -9.05
C GLY A 67 -3.19 -0.30 -8.01
N VAL A 68 -4.47 -0.46 -7.75
CA VAL A 68 -5.26 0.30 -6.77
C VAL A 68 -6.45 -0.55 -6.34
N CYS A 69 -6.84 -0.48 -5.06
CA CYS A 69 -7.98 -1.22 -4.53
C CYS A 69 -9.23 -0.33 -4.42
N PRO A 70 -10.44 -0.87 -4.57
CA PRO A 70 -11.64 -0.15 -4.18
C PRO A 70 -11.68 0.07 -2.67
N ALA A 71 -12.22 1.20 -2.25
CA ALA A 71 -12.52 1.45 -0.85
C ALA A 71 -13.81 0.72 -0.42
N PRO A 72 -13.94 0.33 0.85
CA PRO A 72 -15.20 -0.21 1.38
C PRO A 72 -16.31 0.84 1.37
N ARG A 73 -17.57 0.38 1.32
CA ARG A 73 -18.75 1.26 1.29
C ARG A 73 -18.75 2.29 2.41
N ALA A 74 -18.44 1.87 3.64
CA ALA A 74 -18.36 2.78 4.78
C ALA A 74 -17.37 3.93 4.58
N ALA A 75 -16.21 3.65 3.95
CA ALA A 75 -15.25 4.69 3.62
C ALA A 75 -15.73 5.60 2.47
N LEU A 76 -16.48 5.08 1.50
CA LEU A 76 -17.06 5.88 0.42
C LEU A 76 -18.19 6.79 0.96
N ASP A 77 -19.05 6.27 1.82
CA ASP A 77 -20.13 7.04 2.45
C ASP A 77 -19.55 8.16 3.34
N ALA A 78 -18.49 7.85 4.10
CA ALA A 78 -17.77 8.84 4.90
C ALA A 78 -17.12 9.92 4.02
N LEU A 79 -16.51 9.52 2.90
CA LEU A 79 -15.91 10.46 1.94
C LEU A 79 -16.96 11.45 1.41
N ASP A 80 -18.13 10.96 1.01
CA ASP A 80 -19.24 11.79 0.54
C ASP A 80 -19.75 12.73 1.64
N TYR A 81 -19.91 12.22 2.86
CA TYR A 81 -20.34 13.01 4.03
C TYR A 81 -19.36 14.16 4.31
N TYR A 82 -18.08 13.87 4.46
CA TYR A 82 -17.07 14.89 4.76
C TYR A 82 -16.87 15.88 3.60
N ASN A 83 -17.05 15.46 2.35
CA ASN A 83 -17.05 16.38 1.21
C ASN A 83 -18.20 17.38 1.30
N ARG A 84 -19.40 16.94 1.62
CA ARG A 84 -20.57 17.83 1.81
C ARG A 84 -20.36 18.76 2.98
N MET A 85 -19.94 18.22 4.14
CA MET A 85 -19.64 19.00 5.34
C MET A 85 -18.62 20.11 5.08
N CYS A 86 -17.52 19.81 4.40
CA CYS A 86 -16.51 20.80 4.04
C CYS A 86 -17.08 21.92 3.16
N ASN A 87 -18.02 21.60 2.25
CA ASN A 87 -18.61 22.58 1.35
C ASN A 87 -19.62 23.51 2.00
N GLU A 88 -20.10 23.23 3.21
CA GLU A 88 -20.97 24.15 3.97
C GLU A 88 -20.20 25.36 4.48
N ALA A 89 -18.96 25.21 4.97
CA ALA A 89 -18.07 26.29 5.41
C ALA A 89 -16.59 25.82 5.31
N PRO A 90 -15.97 25.86 4.11
CA PRO A 90 -14.72 25.16 3.83
C PRO A 90 -13.59 25.46 4.81
N SER A 91 -13.22 26.75 4.99
CA SER A 91 -12.10 27.10 5.87
C SER A 91 -12.33 26.77 7.34
N TYR A 92 -13.60 26.77 7.78
CA TYR A 92 -13.96 26.42 9.15
C TYR A 92 -13.87 24.92 9.38
N TYR A 93 -14.54 24.11 8.56
CA TYR A 93 -14.57 22.65 8.75
C TYR A 93 -13.20 22.02 8.46
N MET A 94 -12.51 22.44 7.40
CA MET A 94 -11.21 21.85 7.03
C MET A 94 -10.15 22.14 8.10
N TRP A 95 -9.92 23.42 8.45
CA TRP A 95 -8.76 23.79 9.26
C TRP A 95 -9.03 23.90 10.77
N ARG A 96 -10.29 24.12 11.18
CA ARG A 96 -10.61 24.24 12.60
C ARG A 96 -11.19 22.96 13.21
N ILE A 97 -11.74 22.07 12.39
CA ILE A 97 -12.34 20.82 12.81
C ILE A 97 -11.53 19.63 12.35
N LEU A 98 -11.49 19.36 11.03
CA LEU A 98 -10.92 18.12 10.50
C LEU A 98 -9.38 18.07 10.60
N ASP A 99 -8.69 19.19 10.65
CA ASP A 99 -7.24 19.20 10.82
C ASP A 99 -6.81 18.60 12.16
N GLN A 100 -7.63 18.75 13.21
CA GLN A 100 -7.41 18.14 14.51
C GLN A 100 -7.73 16.64 14.52
N ASP A 101 -8.71 16.20 13.72
CA ASP A 101 -9.12 14.80 13.60
C ASP A 101 -8.10 13.93 12.83
N ARG A 102 -7.04 14.52 12.31
CA ARG A 102 -5.92 13.79 11.68
C ARG A 102 -5.08 13.01 12.69
N GLU A 103 -4.96 13.49 13.93
CA GLU A 103 -4.14 12.84 14.94
C GLU A 103 -4.67 11.46 15.35
N PRO A 104 -5.98 11.21 15.53
CA PRO A 104 -6.51 9.86 15.70
C PRO A 104 -6.23 8.92 14.53
N LEU A 105 -6.27 9.42 13.28
CA LEU A 105 -5.88 8.62 12.12
C LEU A 105 -4.38 8.26 12.16
N ARG A 106 -3.52 9.24 12.48
CA ARG A 106 -2.07 9.03 12.63
C ARG A 106 -1.79 7.98 13.69
N GLN A 107 -2.46 8.05 14.85
CA GLN A 107 -2.32 7.07 15.92
C GLN A 107 -2.73 5.67 15.44
N GLY A 108 -3.88 5.52 14.79
CA GLY A 108 -4.33 4.22 14.28
C GLY A 108 -3.40 3.64 13.21
N LEU A 109 -2.79 4.47 12.36
CA LEU A 109 -1.78 4.03 11.40
C LEU A 109 -0.46 3.66 12.10
N ALA A 110 -0.08 4.37 13.17
CA ALA A 110 1.07 4.06 13.99
C ALA A 110 0.91 2.71 14.70
N ASP A 111 -0.27 2.45 15.27
CA ASP A 111 -0.61 1.18 15.90
C ASP A 111 -0.50 0.02 14.91
N LEU A 112 -1.04 0.18 13.70
CA LEU A 112 -0.91 -0.82 12.62
C LEU A 112 0.54 -0.99 12.17
N ALA A 113 1.31 0.09 12.08
CA ALA A 113 2.73 0.09 11.70
C ALA A 113 3.64 -0.47 12.80
N GLY A 114 3.18 -0.53 14.05
CA GLY A 114 3.99 -0.82 15.23
C GLY A 114 5.04 0.26 15.50
N ALA A 115 4.69 1.53 15.29
CA ALA A 115 5.58 2.70 15.33
C ALA A 115 5.03 3.80 16.25
N ASP A 116 5.85 4.81 16.52
CA ASP A 116 5.41 6.02 17.21
C ASP A 116 4.65 6.93 16.23
N PRO A 117 3.49 7.51 16.60
CA PRO A 117 2.78 8.47 15.75
C PRO A 117 3.64 9.70 15.38
N GLU A 118 4.60 10.07 16.22
CA GLU A 118 5.56 11.15 15.93
C GLU A 118 6.62 10.79 14.87
N GLU A 119 6.56 9.57 14.32
CA GLU A 119 7.38 9.10 13.20
C GLU A 119 6.58 9.01 11.88
N ILE A 120 5.27 9.34 11.91
CA ILE A 120 4.36 9.16 10.77
C ILE A 120 3.88 10.51 10.23
N ALA A 121 4.06 10.73 8.94
CA ALA A 121 3.41 11.80 8.18
C ALA A 121 2.37 11.25 7.21
N LEU A 122 1.24 11.96 7.09
CA LEU A 122 0.17 11.65 6.14
C LEU A 122 0.47 12.29 4.78
N ASN A 123 0.50 11.48 3.74
CA ASN A 123 0.81 11.87 2.37
C ASN A 123 -0.32 11.44 1.43
N ARG A 124 -0.19 11.79 0.13
CA ARG A 124 -1.17 11.41 -0.90
C ARG A 124 -0.93 10.00 -1.46
N ASN A 125 0.29 9.50 -1.42
CA ASN A 125 0.65 8.16 -1.91
C ASN A 125 2.14 7.84 -1.63
N ALA A 126 2.55 6.61 -1.93
CA ALA A 126 3.96 6.19 -1.83
C ALA A 126 4.91 7.04 -2.69
N THR A 127 4.46 7.52 -3.85
CA THR A 127 5.29 8.34 -4.73
C THR A 127 5.67 9.65 -4.04
N GLU A 128 4.73 10.34 -3.40
CA GLU A 128 5.03 11.55 -2.62
C GLU A 128 5.92 11.24 -1.41
N ALA A 129 5.57 10.21 -0.63
CA ALA A 129 6.34 9.81 0.54
C ALA A 129 7.81 9.51 0.19
N LEU A 130 8.02 8.67 -0.83
CA LEU A 130 9.37 8.28 -1.26
C LEU A 130 10.13 9.41 -1.97
N ASN A 131 9.43 10.27 -2.75
CA ASN A 131 10.07 11.46 -3.33
C ASN A 131 10.50 12.46 -2.24
N THR A 132 9.72 12.58 -1.16
CA THR A 132 10.14 13.38 0.01
C THR A 132 11.48 12.90 0.55
N LEU A 133 11.68 11.60 0.68
CA LEU A 133 12.95 11.01 1.10
C LEU A 133 14.04 11.19 0.04
N ILE A 134 13.76 10.81 -1.21
CA ILE A 134 14.74 10.85 -2.30
C ILE A 134 15.29 12.25 -2.51
N PHE A 135 14.45 13.28 -2.47
CA PHE A 135 14.87 14.67 -2.69
C PHE A 135 15.26 15.40 -1.40
N GLY A 136 14.79 14.93 -0.24
CA GLY A 136 15.07 15.55 1.06
C GLY A 136 16.39 15.11 1.71
N LEU A 137 16.93 13.94 1.36
CA LEU A 137 18.20 13.46 1.89
C LEU A 137 19.38 14.29 1.37
N ASN A 138 20.28 14.69 2.27
CA ASN A 138 21.43 15.54 1.96
C ASN A 138 22.59 14.73 1.35
N LEU A 139 22.41 14.24 0.13
CA LEU A 139 23.44 13.54 -0.64
C LEU A 139 24.27 14.52 -1.46
N LYS A 140 25.56 14.22 -1.61
CA LYS A 140 26.54 15.04 -2.34
C LYS A 140 26.94 14.36 -3.65
N ALA A 141 27.51 15.16 -4.55
CA ALA A 141 28.09 14.63 -5.79
C ALA A 141 29.13 13.54 -5.48
N GLY A 142 29.01 12.40 -6.13
CA GLY A 142 29.84 11.22 -5.92
C GLY A 142 29.35 10.25 -4.86
N ASP A 143 28.38 10.61 -4.01
CA ASP A 143 27.69 9.66 -3.14
C ASP A 143 26.94 8.62 -3.98
N GLU A 144 26.87 7.39 -3.50
CA GLU A 144 26.27 6.28 -4.23
C GLU A 144 24.96 5.83 -3.59
N VAL A 145 24.00 5.48 -4.42
CA VAL A 145 22.71 4.89 -4.05
C VAL A 145 22.58 3.53 -4.72
N VAL A 146 22.30 2.50 -3.94
CA VAL A 146 22.03 1.14 -4.44
C VAL A 146 20.53 0.94 -4.58
N LEU A 147 20.09 0.50 -5.76
CA LEU A 147 18.70 0.25 -6.09
C LEU A 147 18.58 -0.85 -7.17
N SER A 148 17.39 -1.41 -7.35
CA SER A 148 17.17 -2.52 -8.29
C SER A 148 16.46 -2.07 -9.57
N HIS A 149 16.72 -2.76 -10.66
CA HIS A 149 15.92 -2.68 -11.89
C HIS A 149 14.48 -3.18 -11.71
N PHE A 150 14.17 -3.81 -10.58
CA PHE A 150 12.81 -4.21 -10.20
C PHE A 150 12.09 -3.24 -9.28
N ASP A 151 12.72 -2.11 -8.90
CA ASP A 151 12.03 -1.06 -8.17
C ASP A 151 10.96 -0.39 -9.04
N TYR A 152 10.04 0.33 -8.39
CA TYR A 152 8.96 0.99 -9.10
C TYR A 152 9.50 2.10 -10.04
N PRO A 153 9.03 2.18 -11.30
CA PRO A 153 9.60 3.11 -12.30
C PRO A 153 9.68 4.56 -11.85
N ASN A 154 8.67 5.06 -11.11
CA ASN A 154 8.71 6.44 -10.63
C ASN A 154 9.82 6.67 -9.59
N MET A 155 10.17 5.67 -8.79
CA MET A 155 11.29 5.78 -7.85
C MET A 155 12.63 5.72 -8.57
N MET A 156 12.77 4.82 -9.53
CA MET A 156 13.95 4.79 -10.40
C MET A 156 14.15 6.12 -11.14
N ASN A 157 13.06 6.72 -11.64
CA ASN A 157 13.12 8.02 -12.33
C ASN A 157 13.48 9.16 -11.37
N ALA A 158 12.98 9.15 -10.13
CA ALA A 158 13.36 10.14 -9.13
C ALA A 158 14.86 10.06 -8.80
N TRP A 159 15.42 8.87 -8.63
CA TRP A 159 16.85 8.66 -8.44
C TRP A 159 17.67 9.08 -9.65
N LYS A 160 17.26 8.73 -10.88
CA LYS A 160 17.90 9.21 -12.11
C LYS A 160 17.89 10.74 -12.24
N GLN A 161 16.79 11.39 -11.78
CA GLN A 161 16.73 12.84 -11.73
C GLN A 161 17.75 13.41 -10.76
N ARG A 162 17.93 12.80 -9.57
CA ARG A 162 18.97 13.19 -8.62
C ARG A 162 20.38 12.95 -9.15
N GLU A 163 20.62 11.82 -9.81
CA GLU A 163 21.89 11.55 -10.45
C GLU A 163 22.25 12.65 -11.44
N LYS A 164 21.30 13.04 -12.31
CA LYS A 164 21.52 14.08 -13.32
C LYS A 164 21.68 15.48 -12.71
N ARG A 165 20.90 15.80 -11.68
CA ARG A 165 20.87 17.14 -11.06
C ARG A 165 21.98 17.36 -10.04
N ASP A 166 22.19 16.37 -9.18
CA ASP A 166 23.01 16.52 -7.97
C ASP A 166 24.36 15.78 -8.08
N GLY A 167 24.57 15.02 -9.17
CA GLY A 167 25.84 14.30 -9.43
C GLY A 167 26.07 13.09 -8.54
N ILE A 168 25.04 12.54 -7.88
CA ILE A 168 25.13 11.23 -7.23
C ILE A 168 25.31 10.13 -8.26
N ARG A 169 25.62 8.91 -7.82
CA ARG A 169 25.80 7.74 -8.68
C ARG A 169 24.82 6.64 -8.30
N LEU A 170 24.28 5.94 -9.30
CA LEU A 170 23.35 4.85 -9.11
C LEU A 170 24.04 3.51 -9.34
N ASN A 171 24.08 2.66 -8.30
CA ASN A 171 24.58 1.30 -8.38
C ASN A 171 23.42 0.34 -8.51
N TRP A 172 23.21 -0.19 -9.72
CA TRP A 172 22.07 -1.03 -10.04
C TRP A 172 22.27 -2.47 -9.62
N VAL A 173 21.23 -3.05 -9.05
CA VAL A 173 21.12 -4.47 -8.69
C VAL A 173 20.32 -5.19 -9.75
N ASP A 174 20.90 -6.24 -10.31
CA ASP A 174 20.22 -7.16 -11.22
C ASP A 174 19.73 -8.36 -10.43
N LEU A 175 18.44 -8.64 -10.50
CA LEU A 175 17.81 -9.80 -9.87
C LEU A 175 17.28 -10.76 -10.92
N ARG A 176 17.30 -12.05 -10.62
CA ARG A 176 16.58 -13.09 -11.36
C ARG A 176 15.41 -13.53 -10.50
N LEU A 177 14.21 -13.15 -10.91
CA LEU A 177 12.98 -13.38 -10.16
C LEU A 177 12.03 -14.32 -10.94
N PRO A 178 11.26 -15.14 -10.23
CA PRO A 178 11.22 -15.28 -8.77
C PRO A 178 12.45 -16.01 -8.22
N SER A 179 12.76 -15.79 -6.94
CA SER A 179 13.83 -16.51 -6.23
C SER A 179 13.37 -16.88 -4.81
N GLU A 180 13.69 -18.11 -4.40
CA GLU A 180 13.51 -18.61 -3.04
C GLU A 180 14.85 -18.74 -2.30
N ASP A 181 15.93 -18.28 -2.92
CA ASP A 181 17.28 -18.26 -2.34
C ASP A 181 17.52 -16.90 -1.65
N GLU A 182 17.40 -16.92 -0.32
CA GLU A 182 17.57 -15.73 0.51
C GLU A 182 18.99 -15.16 0.43
N ASP A 183 20.00 -16.02 0.44
CA ASP A 183 21.40 -15.61 0.37
C ASP A 183 21.73 -14.94 -0.96
N TYR A 184 21.18 -15.48 -2.05
CA TYR A 184 21.29 -14.85 -3.36
C TYR A 184 20.68 -13.44 -3.34
N LEU A 185 19.45 -13.29 -2.83
CA LEU A 185 18.76 -11.99 -2.77
C LEU A 185 19.52 -10.98 -1.93
N VAL A 186 20.03 -11.39 -0.76
CA VAL A 186 20.86 -10.53 0.11
C VAL A 186 22.16 -10.14 -0.58
N ASN A 187 22.90 -11.11 -1.13
CA ASN A 187 24.21 -10.90 -1.74
C ASN A 187 24.10 -10.03 -3.00
N ALA A 188 22.99 -10.09 -3.75
CA ALA A 188 22.76 -9.23 -4.91
C ALA A 188 22.84 -7.74 -4.56
N TYR A 189 22.31 -7.34 -3.39
CA TYR A 189 22.42 -5.96 -2.89
C TYR A 189 23.76 -5.69 -2.22
N VAL A 190 24.18 -6.54 -1.30
CA VAL A 190 25.39 -6.33 -0.48
C VAL A 190 26.66 -6.23 -1.32
N SER A 191 26.75 -6.98 -2.41
CA SER A 191 27.88 -6.90 -3.35
C SER A 191 28.00 -5.55 -4.09
N ARG A 192 26.95 -4.74 -4.08
CA ARG A 192 26.96 -3.40 -4.69
C ARG A 192 27.36 -2.29 -3.70
N PHE A 193 27.52 -2.61 -2.41
CA PHE A 193 27.93 -1.62 -1.40
C PHE A 193 29.41 -1.30 -1.54
N THR A 194 29.71 0.01 -1.61
CA THR A 194 31.09 0.56 -1.65
C THR A 194 31.28 1.56 -0.49
N PRO A 195 32.51 2.02 -0.23
CA PRO A 195 32.73 3.08 0.77
C PRO A 195 31.99 4.41 0.47
N ARG A 196 31.51 4.62 -0.77
CA ARG A 196 30.74 5.78 -1.17
C ARG A 196 29.22 5.57 -1.07
N THR A 197 28.75 4.36 -0.87
CA THR A 197 27.33 4.07 -0.73
C THR A 197 26.79 4.76 0.54
N ARG A 198 25.74 5.55 0.38
CA ARG A 198 25.05 6.25 1.48
C ARG A 198 23.67 5.73 1.73
N VAL A 199 22.99 5.26 0.68
CA VAL A 199 21.59 4.83 0.74
C VAL A 199 21.44 3.53 -0.06
N VAL A 200 20.64 2.61 0.48
CA VAL A 200 20.04 1.52 -0.29
C VAL A 200 18.52 1.71 -0.34
N HIS A 201 17.95 1.68 -1.53
CA HIS A 201 16.50 1.69 -1.77
C HIS A 201 16.02 0.27 -2.01
N LEU A 202 15.03 -0.18 -1.25
CA LEU A 202 14.50 -1.55 -1.30
C LEU A 202 13.00 -1.51 -1.50
N THR A 203 12.49 -2.22 -2.50
CA THR A 203 11.06 -2.51 -2.62
C THR A 203 10.75 -3.78 -1.84
N HIS A 204 10.04 -3.69 -0.69
CA HIS A 204 9.79 -4.84 0.18
C HIS A 204 9.02 -5.97 -0.52
N VAL A 205 7.95 -5.63 -1.24
CA VAL A 205 7.22 -6.55 -2.12
C VAL A 205 7.26 -6.00 -3.53
N ILE A 206 7.94 -6.72 -4.42
CA ILE A 206 8.13 -6.29 -5.80
C ILE A 206 6.80 -6.34 -6.56
N ASN A 207 6.34 -5.19 -7.02
CA ASN A 207 5.05 -5.01 -7.70
C ASN A 207 4.91 -5.83 -8.99
N TRP A 208 6.01 -6.17 -9.63
CA TRP A 208 6.02 -6.88 -10.90
C TRP A 208 5.61 -8.35 -10.75
N CYS A 209 6.09 -9.02 -9.69
CA CYS A 209 5.89 -10.46 -9.51
C CYS A 209 5.49 -10.90 -8.11
N GLY A 210 5.37 -9.97 -7.16
CA GLY A 210 5.01 -10.29 -5.77
C GLY A 210 6.12 -10.94 -4.96
N GLN A 211 7.37 -10.87 -5.43
CA GLN A 211 8.53 -11.33 -4.66
C GLN A 211 8.68 -10.52 -3.38
N ILE A 212 8.77 -11.20 -2.25
CA ILE A 212 9.12 -10.60 -0.96
C ILE A 212 10.65 -10.59 -0.85
N LEU A 213 11.24 -9.42 -0.59
CA LEU A 213 12.67 -9.29 -0.35
C LEU A 213 13.01 -9.44 1.14
N PRO A 214 14.16 -10.03 1.48
CA PRO A 214 14.66 -10.18 2.86
C PRO A 214 15.22 -8.85 3.39
N VAL A 215 14.34 -7.82 3.51
CA VAL A 215 14.70 -6.44 3.82
C VAL A 215 15.53 -6.36 5.09
N ARG A 216 15.16 -7.07 6.16
CA ARG A 216 15.87 -7.03 7.43
C ARG A 216 17.34 -7.42 7.30
N ARG A 217 17.64 -8.51 6.61
CA ARG A 217 19.04 -8.95 6.41
C ARG A 217 19.85 -7.98 5.57
N ILE A 218 19.23 -7.37 4.54
CA ILE A 218 19.90 -6.35 3.72
C ILE A 218 20.13 -5.09 4.56
N ALA A 219 19.16 -4.67 5.37
CA ALA A 219 19.27 -3.51 6.25
C ALA A 219 20.36 -3.68 7.30
N ASP A 220 20.47 -4.84 7.95
CA ASP A 220 21.53 -5.12 8.92
C ASP A 220 22.92 -5.04 8.26
N ALA A 221 23.07 -5.57 7.04
CA ALA A 221 24.31 -5.49 6.29
C ALA A 221 24.64 -4.06 5.81
N ALA A 222 23.64 -3.24 5.51
CA ALA A 222 23.77 -1.84 5.16
C ALA A 222 24.21 -1.01 6.39
N HIS A 223 23.52 -1.17 7.50
CA HIS A 223 23.84 -0.45 8.75
C HIS A 223 25.24 -0.78 9.28
N ALA A 224 25.71 -2.03 9.14
CA ALA A 224 27.09 -2.40 9.50
C ALA A 224 28.14 -1.60 8.71
N ARG A 225 27.75 -0.92 7.62
CA ARG A 225 28.60 -0.07 6.77
C ARG A 225 28.22 1.41 6.83
N GLY A 226 27.32 1.81 7.72
CA GLY A 226 26.82 3.19 7.83
C GLY A 226 25.95 3.64 6.67
N ILE A 227 25.32 2.69 5.95
CA ILE A 227 24.42 2.94 4.81
C ILE A 227 22.98 3.05 5.35
N GLU A 228 22.25 4.08 4.97
CA GLU A 228 20.85 4.28 5.32
C GLU A 228 19.92 3.48 4.40
N VAL A 229 18.76 3.06 4.95
CA VAL A 229 17.84 2.14 4.28
C VAL A 229 16.49 2.78 4.07
N ILE A 230 16.10 2.96 2.79
CA ILE A 230 14.75 3.35 2.38
C ILE A 230 13.98 2.10 1.94
N VAL A 231 12.75 1.96 2.42
CA VAL A 231 11.86 0.87 2.01
C VAL A 231 10.61 1.42 1.31
N ASP A 232 10.39 0.98 0.08
CA ASP A 232 9.11 1.09 -0.60
C ASP A 232 8.19 -0.03 -0.11
N GLY A 233 7.24 0.34 0.75
CA GLY A 233 6.24 -0.54 1.34
C GLY A 233 4.89 -0.51 0.62
N ALA A 234 4.81 0.05 -0.58
CA ALA A 234 3.54 0.24 -1.29
C ALA A 234 2.75 -1.06 -1.50
N HIS A 235 3.43 -2.21 -1.55
CA HIS A 235 2.80 -3.52 -1.67
C HIS A 235 2.94 -4.41 -0.44
N SER A 236 3.60 -3.98 0.61
CA SER A 236 3.74 -4.77 1.84
C SER A 236 2.84 -4.28 2.98
N PHE A 237 2.65 -2.95 3.12
CA PHE A 237 1.84 -2.39 4.19
C PHE A 237 0.38 -2.82 4.07
N ALA A 238 -0.21 -3.27 5.18
CA ALA A 238 -1.57 -3.81 5.28
C ALA A 238 -1.85 -5.04 4.38
N LEU A 239 -0.80 -5.64 3.79
CA LEU A 239 -0.82 -6.92 3.08
C LEU A 239 -0.14 -8.02 3.88
N LEU A 240 1.06 -7.73 4.39
CA LEU A 240 1.87 -8.66 5.18
C LEU A 240 1.75 -8.30 6.66
N ASP A 241 1.87 -9.30 7.52
CA ASP A 241 1.86 -9.14 8.97
C ASP A 241 3.28 -8.91 9.48
N TYR A 242 3.64 -7.65 9.69
CA TYR A 242 4.93 -7.21 10.23
C TYR A 242 4.78 -5.81 10.84
N ARG A 243 5.76 -5.39 11.61
CA ARG A 243 5.91 -4.02 12.10
C ARG A 243 7.03 -3.32 11.33
N ILE A 244 6.86 -2.05 10.97
CA ILE A 244 7.87 -1.32 10.18
C ILE A 244 9.25 -1.33 10.86
N PRO A 245 9.40 -1.14 12.19
CA PRO A 245 10.69 -1.23 12.86
C PRO A 245 11.39 -2.60 12.72
N ASP A 246 10.63 -3.70 12.54
CA ASP A 246 11.19 -5.05 12.37
C ASP A 246 11.96 -5.21 11.06
N LEU A 247 11.66 -4.37 10.06
CA LEU A 247 12.40 -4.34 8.79
C LEU A 247 13.81 -3.77 8.94
N GLY A 248 14.11 -3.09 10.05
CA GLY A 248 15.40 -2.46 10.27
C GLY A 248 15.66 -1.23 9.41
N CYS A 249 14.69 -0.73 8.66
CA CYS A 249 14.87 0.45 7.81
C CYS A 249 14.95 1.76 8.61
N ASP A 250 15.45 2.83 7.97
CA ASP A 250 15.45 4.20 8.51
C ASP A 250 14.25 5.00 8.01
N TYR A 251 13.75 4.64 6.84
CA TYR A 251 12.69 5.34 6.11
C TYR A 251 11.76 4.35 5.43
N PHE A 252 10.47 4.68 5.40
CA PHE A 252 9.46 3.84 4.76
C PHE A 252 8.36 4.70 4.13
N GLY A 253 7.94 4.36 2.91
CA GLY A 253 6.84 5.02 2.21
C GLY A 253 5.81 4.03 1.68
N THR A 254 4.52 4.35 1.81
CA THR A 254 3.44 3.48 1.31
C THR A 254 2.23 4.23 0.78
N SER A 255 1.41 3.53 0.00
CA SER A 255 0.09 3.98 -0.48
C SER A 255 -1.02 3.26 0.28
N LEU A 256 -1.89 3.99 0.95
CA LEU A 256 -2.98 3.42 1.74
C LEU A 256 -4.17 2.95 0.87
N HIS A 257 -4.31 3.50 -0.36
CA HIS A 257 -5.32 3.10 -1.34
C HIS A 257 -5.02 1.78 -2.08
N LYS A 258 -3.98 1.04 -1.65
CA LYS A 258 -3.71 -0.33 -2.12
C LYS A 258 -4.28 -1.34 -1.13
N TRP A 259 -3.45 -1.96 -0.32
CA TRP A 259 -3.89 -3.08 0.52
C TRP A 259 -4.67 -2.67 1.78
N LEU A 260 -4.55 -1.41 2.24
CA LEU A 260 -5.45 -0.89 3.27
C LEU A 260 -6.86 -0.57 2.71
N CYS A 261 -7.00 -0.50 1.37
CA CYS A 261 -8.25 -0.16 0.68
C CYS A 261 -8.80 1.22 1.08
N ALA A 262 -7.93 2.19 1.39
CA ALA A 262 -8.34 3.56 1.66
C ALA A 262 -8.84 4.27 0.38
N PRO A 263 -9.62 5.34 0.49
CA PRO A 263 -9.95 6.17 -0.66
C PRO A 263 -8.69 6.65 -1.41
N PHE A 264 -8.82 6.93 -2.72
CA PHE A 264 -7.68 7.31 -3.55
C PHE A 264 -7.05 8.62 -3.10
N GLY A 265 -5.73 8.70 -3.21
CA GLY A 265 -5.00 9.91 -2.79
C GLY A 265 -4.59 9.91 -1.32
N ASN A 266 -4.37 8.73 -0.75
CA ASN A 266 -3.83 8.54 0.59
C ASN A 266 -2.54 7.72 0.60
N GLY A 267 -1.60 8.15 1.44
CA GLY A 267 -0.32 7.52 1.68
C GLY A 267 0.23 7.83 3.06
N MET A 268 1.33 7.20 3.39
CA MET A 268 2.02 7.36 4.66
C MET A 268 3.53 7.34 4.43
N LEU A 269 4.21 8.28 5.10
CA LEU A 269 5.65 8.33 5.25
C LEU A 269 5.97 8.00 6.72
N TRP A 270 6.86 7.04 6.95
CA TRP A 270 7.46 6.80 8.24
C TRP A 270 8.95 7.11 8.20
N ILE A 271 9.44 7.81 9.21
CA ILE A 271 10.85 8.13 9.38
C ILE A 271 11.24 7.83 10.83
N ARG A 272 12.29 7.03 11.02
CA ARG A 272 12.85 6.78 12.34
C ARG A 272 13.12 8.09 13.07
N ARG A 273 12.71 8.21 14.32
CA ARG A 273 12.70 9.46 15.10
C ARG A 273 13.98 10.29 14.97
N ASN A 274 15.13 9.65 15.15
CA ASN A 274 16.44 10.34 15.09
C ASN A 274 16.91 10.69 13.66
N LYS A 275 16.12 10.39 12.64
CA LYS A 275 16.41 10.68 11.24
C LYS A 275 15.53 11.79 10.65
N ILE A 276 14.49 12.23 11.36
CA ILE A 276 13.52 13.22 10.85
C ILE A 276 14.23 14.53 10.46
N ALA A 277 15.12 15.04 11.31
CA ALA A 277 15.87 16.27 11.05
C ALA A 277 16.82 16.19 9.84
N ASN A 278 17.23 14.96 9.43
CA ASN A 278 18.14 14.74 8.31
C ASN A 278 17.48 14.84 6.94
N VAL A 279 16.14 14.87 6.90
CA VAL A 279 15.37 14.92 5.66
C VAL A 279 14.73 16.30 5.51
N TRP A 280 15.04 17.00 4.43
CA TRP A 280 14.40 18.28 4.09
C TRP A 280 12.97 18.03 3.61
N ALA A 281 12.06 18.93 3.97
CA ALA A 281 10.70 18.87 3.45
C ALA A 281 10.69 19.09 1.92
N LEU A 282 9.91 18.30 1.19
CA LEU A 282 9.76 18.43 -0.26
C LEU A 282 9.06 19.75 -0.63
N LEU A 283 8.08 20.13 0.18
CA LEU A 283 7.33 21.38 0.02
C LEU A 283 7.76 22.39 1.09
N SER A 284 7.46 23.67 0.83
CA SER A 284 7.85 24.76 1.73
C SER A 284 7.33 24.55 3.16
N ASN A 285 8.22 24.76 4.12
CA ASN A 285 7.92 24.70 5.55
C ASN A 285 8.79 25.76 6.28
N ASP A 286 8.30 26.29 7.41
CA ASP A 286 9.02 27.28 8.21
C ASP A 286 10.22 26.68 8.95
N LYS A 287 10.22 25.37 9.20
CA LYS A 287 11.29 24.61 9.84
C LYS A 287 11.65 23.35 9.04
N PRO A 288 12.18 23.50 7.81
CA PRO A 288 12.39 22.38 6.89
C PRO A 288 13.40 21.36 7.42
N ASP A 289 14.32 21.75 8.29
CA ASP A 289 15.35 20.97 8.98
C ASP A 289 14.97 20.56 10.41
N GLY A 290 13.74 20.88 10.87
CA GLY A 290 13.23 20.53 12.18
C GLY A 290 13.00 19.02 12.35
N ASP A 291 12.76 18.60 13.60
CA ASP A 291 12.54 17.19 13.98
C ASP A 291 11.05 16.81 14.12
N ASN A 292 10.13 17.72 13.78
CA ASN A 292 8.70 17.44 13.78
C ASN A 292 8.29 16.77 12.46
N ILE A 293 7.74 15.57 12.54
CA ILE A 293 7.30 14.78 11.38
C ILE A 293 6.25 15.50 10.55
N ARG A 294 5.43 16.37 11.15
CA ARG A 294 4.36 17.13 10.47
C ARG A 294 4.90 18.16 9.48
N LYS A 295 6.22 18.45 9.50
CA LYS A 295 6.86 19.29 8.46
C LYS A 295 6.66 18.74 7.04
N PHE A 296 6.45 17.43 6.90
CA PHE A 296 6.20 16.79 5.61
C PHE A 296 4.74 16.87 5.14
N GLU A 297 3.87 17.53 5.91
CA GLU A 297 2.43 17.64 5.64
C GLU A 297 1.99 19.04 5.21
N SER A 298 2.93 19.93 4.92
CA SER A 298 2.66 21.32 4.50
C SER A 298 2.19 21.40 3.04
N LEU A 299 1.03 20.79 2.76
CA LEU A 299 0.49 20.65 1.40
C LEU A 299 -0.41 21.81 0.95
N GLY A 300 -0.68 22.80 1.82
CA GLY A 300 -1.72 23.80 1.57
C GLY A 300 -3.12 23.20 1.58
N THR A 301 -4.01 23.75 0.75
CA THR A 301 -5.37 23.22 0.60
C THR A 301 -5.34 21.82 -0.03
N ARG A 302 -5.95 20.85 0.66
CA ARG A 302 -5.98 19.46 0.24
C ARG A 302 -7.33 18.82 0.58
N SER A 303 -7.55 17.59 0.19
CA SER A 303 -8.78 16.85 0.49
C SER A 303 -8.74 16.25 1.90
N PHE A 304 -9.17 16.98 2.92
CA PHE A 304 -9.37 16.45 4.28
C PHE A 304 -10.40 15.29 4.32
N PRO A 305 -11.48 15.33 3.55
CA PRO A 305 -12.43 14.20 3.46
C PRO A 305 -11.78 12.85 3.17
N VAL A 306 -10.76 12.83 2.31
CA VAL A 306 -10.04 11.60 1.97
C VAL A 306 -9.26 11.06 3.18
N GLU A 307 -8.62 11.94 3.95
CA GLU A 307 -7.90 11.54 5.18
C GLU A 307 -8.89 10.99 6.23
N MET A 308 -10.00 11.68 6.47
CA MET A 308 -11.04 11.25 7.43
C MET A 308 -11.64 9.89 7.06
N ALA A 309 -11.97 9.69 5.79
CA ALA A 309 -12.54 8.45 5.29
C ALA A 309 -11.57 7.24 5.38
N THR A 310 -10.27 7.49 5.46
CA THR A 310 -9.25 6.45 5.64
C THR A 310 -9.41 5.69 6.96
N GLY A 311 -9.89 6.35 8.02
CA GLY A 311 -10.18 5.72 9.30
C GLY A 311 -11.13 4.53 9.17
N TYR A 312 -12.16 4.62 8.33
CA TYR A 312 -13.12 3.53 8.09
C TYR A 312 -12.50 2.31 7.38
N SER A 313 -11.51 2.55 6.51
CA SER A 313 -10.75 1.45 5.89
C SER A 313 -9.82 0.78 6.90
N LEU A 314 -9.24 1.57 7.81
CA LEU A 314 -8.42 1.06 8.91
C LEU A 314 -9.26 0.22 9.89
N ASP A 315 -10.47 0.67 10.22
CA ASP A 315 -11.40 -0.07 11.09
C ASP A 315 -11.78 -1.42 10.46
N LEU A 316 -12.07 -1.46 9.15
CA LEU A 316 -12.31 -2.72 8.45
C LEU A 316 -11.07 -3.63 8.44
N HIS A 317 -9.88 -3.06 8.23
CA HIS A 317 -8.63 -3.82 8.31
C HIS A 317 -8.42 -4.44 9.71
N ASN A 318 -8.63 -3.66 10.75
CA ASN A 318 -8.50 -4.10 12.14
C ASN A 318 -9.54 -5.18 12.50
N LEU A 319 -10.76 -5.06 11.97
CA LEU A 319 -11.80 -6.08 12.13
C LEU A 319 -11.39 -7.44 11.50
N ILE A 320 -10.81 -7.41 10.29
CA ILE A 320 -10.31 -8.62 9.63
C ILE A 320 -9.10 -9.18 10.38
N GLY A 321 -8.21 -8.31 10.82
CA GLY A 321 -6.90 -8.63 11.39
C GLY A 321 -5.84 -8.89 10.31
N THR A 322 -4.63 -8.39 10.54
CA THR A 322 -3.55 -8.43 9.53
C THR A 322 -3.17 -9.86 9.16
N ALA A 323 -2.99 -10.73 10.15
CA ALA A 323 -2.61 -12.14 9.92
C ALA A 323 -3.68 -12.90 9.12
N ARG A 324 -4.97 -12.76 9.48
CA ARG A 324 -6.09 -13.41 8.77
C ARG A 324 -6.20 -12.89 7.33
N LYS A 325 -6.02 -11.59 7.15
CA LYS A 325 -5.99 -10.96 5.82
C LYS A 325 -4.86 -11.50 4.95
N GLN A 326 -3.63 -11.57 5.47
CA GLN A 326 -2.48 -12.14 4.78
C GLN A 326 -2.75 -13.59 4.37
N GLN A 327 -3.24 -14.43 5.28
CA GLN A 327 -3.57 -15.82 5.01
C GLN A 327 -4.62 -15.94 3.90
N ARG A 328 -5.72 -15.16 3.96
CA ARG A 328 -6.76 -15.16 2.92
C ARG A 328 -6.21 -14.77 1.56
N LEU A 329 -5.42 -13.72 1.50
CA LEU A 329 -4.87 -13.21 0.23
C LEU A 329 -3.85 -14.18 -0.37
N HIS A 330 -3.02 -14.81 0.46
CA HIS A 330 -2.12 -15.87 0.02
C HIS A 330 -2.88 -17.09 -0.47
N TYR A 331 -3.94 -17.51 0.25
CA TYR A 331 -4.83 -18.58 -0.17
C TYR A 331 -5.45 -18.30 -1.54
N LEU A 332 -6.03 -17.11 -1.74
CA LEU A 332 -6.67 -16.72 -3.00
C LEU A 332 -5.67 -16.75 -4.18
N LYS A 333 -4.44 -16.28 -3.96
CA LYS A 333 -3.38 -16.37 -4.98
C LYS A 333 -3.08 -17.84 -5.32
N ASN A 334 -2.83 -18.68 -4.33
CA ASN A 334 -2.48 -20.08 -4.56
C ASN A 334 -3.66 -20.89 -5.13
N TYR A 335 -4.91 -20.55 -4.76
CA TYR A 335 -6.12 -21.20 -5.23
C TYR A 335 -6.19 -21.32 -6.74
N TRP A 336 -5.98 -20.23 -7.46
CA TRP A 336 -6.02 -20.26 -8.93
C TRP A 336 -4.72 -20.81 -9.52
N MET A 337 -3.55 -20.51 -8.94
CA MET A 337 -2.26 -20.99 -9.45
C MET A 337 -2.18 -22.50 -9.47
N GLU A 338 -2.64 -23.18 -8.41
CA GLU A 338 -2.67 -24.64 -8.32
C GLU A 338 -3.60 -25.26 -9.36
N ARG A 339 -4.76 -24.63 -9.61
CA ARG A 339 -5.77 -25.12 -10.56
C ARG A 339 -5.42 -24.96 -12.03
N VAL A 340 -4.37 -24.24 -12.34
CA VAL A 340 -3.88 -24.12 -13.72
C VAL A 340 -2.48 -24.68 -13.91
N ARG A 341 -1.90 -25.31 -12.89
CA ARG A 341 -0.54 -25.85 -12.94
C ARG A 341 -0.34 -26.91 -14.02
N ASP A 342 -1.38 -27.64 -14.37
CA ASP A 342 -1.40 -28.69 -15.39
C ASP A 342 -1.64 -28.16 -16.82
N VAL A 343 -1.86 -26.85 -16.99
CA VAL A 343 -2.08 -26.25 -18.31
C VAL A 343 -0.78 -26.30 -19.13
N PRO A 344 -0.80 -26.87 -20.34
CA PRO A 344 0.40 -26.96 -21.17
C PRO A 344 1.02 -25.59 -21.48
N GLY A 345 2.33 -25.49 -21.28
CA GLY A 345 3.10 -24.28 -21.53
C GLY A 345 2.93 -23.16 -20.49
N ILE A 346 2.20 -23.39 -19.40
CA ILE A 346 2.11 -22.41 -18.33
C ILE A 346 3.44 -22.25 -17.60
N ARG A 347 3.77 -21.02 -17.26
CA ARG A 347 4.94 -20.67 -16.44
C ARG A 347 4.50 -19.71 -15.34
N PHE A 348 5.03 -19.88 -14.14
CA PHE A 348 4.80 -18.96 -13.02
C PHE A 348 6.04 -18.12 -12.76
N TYR A 349 5.81 -16.83 -12.56
CA TYR A 349 6.84 -15.86 -12.19
C TYR A 349 6.67 -15.38 -10.73
N THR A 350 6.00 -16.17 -9.91
CA THR A 350 5.74 -15.90 -8.49
C THR A 350 5.87 -17.20 -7.71
N SER A 351 6.50 -17.14 -6.53
CA SER A 351 6.55 -18.26 -5.60
C SER A 351 5.19 -18.54 -4.97
N THR A 352 4.92 -19.81 -4.69
CA THR A 352 3.76 -20.26 -3.89
C THR A 352 4.07 -20.31 -2.39
N ASP A 353 5.35 -20.26 -2.00
CA ASP A 353 5.80 -20.24 -0.61
C ASP A 353 5.49 -18.85 0.01
N PRO A 354 4.80 -18.79 1.19
CA PRO A 354 4.42 -17.55 1.85
C PRO A 354 5.61 -16.70 2.32
N ARG A 355 6.82 -17.27 2.40
CA ARG A 355 8.04 -16.52 2.72
C ARG A 355 8.49 -15.63 1.55
N TRP A 356 8.18 -16.04 0.32
CA TRP A 356 8.70 -15.42 -0.91
C TRP A 356 7.61 -14.83 -1.79
N GLY A 357 6.34 -15.21 -1.58
CA GLY A 357 5.20 -14.74 -2.34
C GLY A 357 4.06 -14.26 -1.45
N CYS A 358 3.27 -13.32 -1.97
CA CYS A 358 2.14 -12.70 -1.26
C CYS A 358 0.81 -12.90 -2.02
N ALA A 359 -0.02 -11.85 -2.12
CA ALA A 359 -1.28 -11.84 -2.87
C ALA A 359 -1.10 -11.66 -4.40
N ILE A 360 0.10 -11.29 -4.84
CA ILE A 360 0.40 -11.00 -6.25
C ILE A 360 0.89 -12.30 -6.90
N GLY A 361 0.17 -12.77 -7.91
CA GLY A 361 0.57 -13.92 -8.73
C GLY A 361 0.78 -13.51 -10.18
N VAL A 362 1.82 -14.04 -10.82
CA VAL A 362 2.11 -13.78 -12.24
C VAL A 362 2.32 -15.09 -12.97
N PHE A 363 1.65 -15.22 -14.11
CA PHE A 363 1.79 -16.36 -15.00
C PHE A 363 1.97 -15.92 -16.45
N GLY A 364 2.64 -16.75 -17.25
CA GLY A 364 2.69 -16.65 -18.69
C GLY A 364 2.28 -17.96 -19.34
N ILE A 365 1.99 -17.92 -20.62
CA ILE A 365 1.71 -19.12 -21.44
C ILE A 365 2.72 -19.08 -22.61
N GLU A 366 3.48 -20.14 -22.79
CA GLU A 366 4.49 -20.22 -23.83
C GLU A 366 3.87 -19.92 -25.22
N GLY A 367 4.53 -19.04 -26.00
CA GLY A 367 4.06 -18.62 -27.31
C GLY A 367 2.96 -17.56 -27.30
N LEU A 368 2.56 -17.03 -26.12
CA LEU A 368 1.65 -15.90 -25.99
C LEU A 368 2.31 -14.78 -25.19
N SER A 369 2.14 -13.54 -25.61
CA SER A 369 2.58 -12.39 -24.81
C SER A 369 1.62 -12.14 -23.63
N GLY A 370 2.13 -11.52 -22.56
CA GLY A 370 1.29 -11.09 -21.43
C GLY A 370 0.17 -10.16 -21.87
N ASN A 371 0.40 -9.31 -22.89
CA ASN A 371 -0.63 -8.43 -23.46
C ASN A 371 -1.76 -9.24 -24.11
N ASP A 372 -1.44 -10.21 -24.98
CA ASP A 372 -2.46 -11.04 -25.64
C ASP A 372 -3.34 -11.80 -24.64
N ILE A 373 -2.71 -12.34 -23.57
CA ILE A 373 -3.42 -13.07 -22.52
C ILE A 373 -4.34 -12.12 -21.74
N SER A 374 -3.83 -10.95 -21.31
CA SER A 374 -4.60 -9.98 -20.53
C SER A 374 -5.79 -9.43 -21.34
N GLU A 375 -5.58 -9.12 -22.63
CA GLU A 375 -6.65 -8.66 -23.53
C GLU A 375 -7.71 -9.75 -23.74
N ALA A 376 -7.33 -11.01 -23.94
CA ALA A 376 -8.25 -12.12 -24.09
C ALA A 376 -9.08 -12.34 -22.81
N LEU A 377 -8.45 -12.29 -21.63
CA LEU A 377 -9.16 -12.39 -20.34
C LEU A 377 -10.21 -11.28 -20.20
N PHE A 378 -9.87 -10.06 -20.57
CA PHE A 378 -10.79 -8.94 -20.49
C PHE A 378 -11.93 -9.03 -21.53
N ARG A 379 -11.58 -9.26 -22.79
CA ARG A 379 -12.54 -9.31 -23.91
C ARG A 379 -13.55 -10.44 -23.74
N ASP A 380 -13.08 -11.66 -23.47
CA ASP A 380 -13.89 -12.87 -23.55
C ASP A 380 -14.50 -13.27 -22.19
N HIS A 381 -13.87 -12.87 -21.08
CA HIS A 381 -14.26 -13.29 -19.73
C HIS A 381 -14.60 -12.14 -18.78
N LYS A 382 -14.42 -10.86 -19.21
CA LYS A 382 -14.62 -9.66 -18.38
C LYS A 382 -13.78 -9.71 -17.07
N ILE A 383 -12.55 -10.20 -17.19
CA ILE A 383 -11.59 -10.27 -16.09
C ILE A 383 -10.52 -9.22 -16.32
N HIS A 384 -10.43 -8.24 -15.41
CA HIS A 384 -9.44 -7.18 -15.46
C HIS A 384 -8.16 -7.61 -14.74
N THR A 385 -7.09 -7.78 -15.49
CA THR A 385 -5.73 -8.08 -15.06
C THR A 385 -4.77 -7.06 -15.66
N VAL A 386 -3.47 -7.20 -15.44
CA VAL A 386 -2.46 -6.35 -16.09
C VAL A 386 -1.34 -7.19 -16.67
N ALA A 387 -0.97 -6.91 -17.92
CA ALA A 387 0.21 -7.50 -18.52
C ALA A 387 1.49 -6.94 -17.86
N ILE A 388 2.45 -7.81 -17.63
CA ILE A 388 3.78 -7.48 -17.12
C ILE A 388 4.80 -7.92 -18.18
N VAL A 389 5.46 -6.93 -18.75
CA VAL A 389 6.64 -7.15 -19.64
C VAL A 389 7.76 -6.33 -19.03
N TRP A 390 8.59 -6.96 -18.21
CA TRP A 390 9.64 -6.29 -17.46
C TRP A 390 10.79 -7.22 -17.12
N GLN A 391 12.01 -6.85 -17.51
CA GLN A 391 13.20 -7.65 -17.28
C GLN A 391 13.03 -9.09 -17.83
N ASN A 392 13.12 -10.11 -16.99
CA ASN A 392 12.91 -11.51 -17.35
C ASN A 392 11.43 -11.97 -17.24
N LEU A 393 10.49 -11.05 -16.98
CA LEU A 393 9.08 -11.36 -16.81
C LEU A 393 8.30 -11.02 -18.09
N ASP A 394 7.54 -11.97 -18.61
CA ASP A 394 6.53 -11.76 -19.63
C ASP A 394 5.29 -12.60 -19.28
N GLY A 395 4.24 -11.92 -18.80
CA GLY A 395 3.06 -12.61 -18.34
C GLY A 395 1.95 -11.68 -17.88
N VAL A 396 1.02 -12.24 -17.13
CA VAL A 396 -0.15 -11.53 -16.59
C VAL A 396 -0.10 -11.55 -15.07
N ARG A 397 -0.16 -10.38 -14.46
CA ARG A 397 -0.29 -10.22 -13.03
C ARG A 397 -1.76 -10.29 -12.62
N VAL A 398 -2.04 -11.18 -11.68
CA VAL A 398 -3.34 -11.41 -11.05
C VAL A 398 -3.22 -11.05 -9.58
N THR A 399 -4.05 -10.12 -9.14
CA THR A 399 -4.04 -9.64 -7.75
C THR A 399 -5.46 -9.64 -7.18
N PRO A 400 -5.91 -10.76 -6.56
CA PRO A 400 -7.14 -10.79 -5.79
C PRO A 400 -7.07 -9.88 -4.57
N ASN A 401 -8.21 -9.53 -3.98
CA ASN A 401 -8.29 -8.84 -2.70
C ASN A 401 -9.30 -9.53 -1.78
N VAL A 402 -9.45 -9.08 -0.55
CA VAL A 402 -10.31 -9.68 0.48
C VAL A 402 -11.76 -9.88 0.05
N TYR A 403 -12.27 -9.06 -0.86
CA TYR A 403 -13.61 -9.16 -1.42
C TYR A 403 -13.72 -10.13 -2.62
N THR A 404 -12.59 -10.69 -3.10
CA THR A 404 -12.56 -11.67 -4.19
C THR A 404 -13.03 -13.03 -3.66
N MET A 405 -13.94 -13.68 -4.39
CA MET A 405 -14.44 -15.00 -4.06
C MET A 405 -13.79 -16.07 -4.94
N GLU A 406 -13.81 -17.30 -4.49
CA GLU A 406 -13.33 -18.47 -5.25
C GLU A 406 -14.02 -18.60 -6.60
N SER A 407 -15.32 -18.28 -6.67
CA SER A 407 -16.08 -18.25 -7.93
C SER A 407 -15.56 -17.26 -8.97
N ASP A 408 -14.98 -16.12 -8.52
CA ASP A 408 -14.31 -15.17 -9.41
C ASP A 408 -13.02 -15.79 -9.99
N LEU A 409 -12.29 -16.53 -9.15
CA LEU A 409 -11.06 -17.22 -9.54
C LEU A 409 -11.30 -18.46 -10.37
N ASP A 410 -12.43 -19.18 -10.18
CA ASP A 410 -12.84 -20.29 -11.06
C ASP A 410 -13.07 -19.82 -12.49
N ARG A 411 -13.66 -18.61 -12.65
CA ARG A 411 -13.79 -17.99 -13.96
C ARG A 411 -12.44 -17.62 -14.58
N LEU A 412 -11.47 -17.17 -13.75
CA LEU A 412 -10.10 -16.94 -14.22
C LEU A 412 -9.47 -18.24 -14.70
N VAL A 413 -9.57 -19.32 -13.91
CA VAL A 413 -9.05 -20.66 -14.26
C VAL A 413 -9.61 -21.14 -15.58
N GLN A 414 -10.93 -21.02 -15.78
CA GLN A 414 -11.60 -21.36 -17.05
C GLN A 414 -11.08 -20.52 -18.21
N GLY A 415 -10.91 -19.21 -17.99
CA GLY A 415 -10.35 -18.30 -18.99
C GLY A 415 -8.92 -18.68 -19.42
N ILE A 416 -8.04 -18.95 -18.45
CA ILE A 416 -6.65 -19.38 -18.72
C ILE A 416 -6.64 -20.68 -19.52
N ARG A 417 -7.40 -21.70 -19.10
CA ARG A 417 -7.50 -23.01 -19.80
C ARG A 417 -7.98 -22.84 -21.23
N ARG A 418 -8.99 -22.00 -21.46
CA ARG A 418 -9.54 -21.75 -22.79
C ARG A 418 -8.54 -21.04 -23.70
N ILE A 419 -7.80 -20.06 -23.19
CA ILE A 419 -6.77 -19.35 -23.96
C ILE A 419 -5.63 -20.31 -24.36
N ALA A 420 -5.18 -21.17 -23.45
CA ALA A 420 -4.17 -22.18 -23.76
C ALA A 420 -4.62 -23.16 -24.84
N GLN A 421 -5.87 -23.69 -24.77
CA GLN A 421 -6.44 -24.58 -25.79
C GLN A 421 -6.59 -23.93 -27.17
N GLN A 422 -6.91 -22.64 -27.23
CA GLN A 422 -7.00 -21.89 -28.49
C GLN A 422 -5.63 -21.71 -29.16
N ARG A 423 -4.55 -21.59 -28.36
CA ARG A 423 -3.17 -21.55 -28.87
C ARG A 423 -2.79 -22.86 -29.56
N GLU A 424 -3.11 -24.02 -28.96
CA GLU A 424 -2.75 -25.34 -29.52
C GLU A 424 -3.41 -25.63 -30.88
N LYS A 425 -4.47 -24.89 -31.22
CA LYS A 425 -5.20 -25.02 -32.49
C LYS A 425 -4.71 -24.08 -33.59
N ARG A 426 -3.79 -23.17 -33.28
CA ARG A 426 -3.14 -22.25 -34.22
C ARG A 426 -1.78 -22.75 -34.61
#